data_7822b16ecd719112913ecc969b0fc58e
#
_entry.id   7822b16ecd719112913ecc969b0fc58e
#
_cell.length_a   1.000
_cell.length_b   1.000
_cell.length_c   1.000
_cell.angle_alpha   90.00
_cell.angle_beta   90.00
_cell.angle_gamma   90.00
#
_symmetry.space_group_name_H-M   'P 1'
#
loop_
_entity.id
_entity.type
_entity.pdbx_description
1 polymer ?
#
loop_
_entity_poly.entity_id
_entity_poly.type
_entity_poly.pdbx_seq_one_letter_code
_entity_poly.pdbx_strand_id
1 'polypeptide(L)'
;GHEIQVWVNTNKGLTWSLRGSVANNNDIDFGDVMFKAIPNTNVVFCAFREHNRSNGLWSVTVCRSDDNGFNWVYDSTVIGGQSLFVGAPWLFLANNGDLQCYYDSEPLASYNGAYGSQWIAMQGRKGLNGEWNNYGVTVASRDANQNKLCRDGMPTVIDLGNNRIMVVTEGVEDEMSGGKYSNVIRAIQSFDGGRTWDYNGRRIVYQSWIHSASKRRYNAYCPMGIRIGNGPVGVVFCTDEDSGELPDDSSSNVLNRKCHVKFIRTLD
;
A
#
# COMPACT_ATOMS: atom_id res chain seq x y z
N GLY A 1 8.40 12.69 -6.72
CA GLY A 1 9.55 12.92 -7.61
C GLY A 1 9.12 13.01 -9.06
N HIS A 2 10.03 13.41 -9.95
CA HIS A 2 9.74 13.61 -11.37
C HIS A 2 10.19 12.45 -12.26
N GLU A 3 10.91 11.49 -11.70
CA GLU A 3 11.40 10.33 -12.41
C GLU A 3 11.37 9.09 -11.51
N ILE A 4 11.06 7.94 -12.09
CA ILE A 4 11.16 6.63 -11.46
C ILE A 4 12.30 5.88 -12.16
N GLN A 5 13.39 5.64 -11.44
CA GLN A 5 14.58 4.92 -11.92
C GLN A 5 14.61 3.49 -11.38
N VAL A 6 15.13 2.58 -12.18
CA VAL A 6 15.39 1.19 -11.81
C VAL A 6 16.89 0.99 -11.60
N TRP A 7 17.25 0.67 -10.38
CA TRP A 7 18.61 0.32 -10.01
C TRP A 7 18.70 -1.17 -9.70
N VAL A 8 19.73 -1.82 -10.19
CA VAL A 8 19.93 -3.26 -10.00
C VAL A 8 21.20 -3.53 -9.22
N ASN A 9 21.11 -4.56 -8.40
CA ASN A 9 22.25 -5.14 -7.70
C ASN A 9 22.40 -6.62 -8.08
N THR A 10 23.61 -7.04 -8.36
CA THR A 10 23.95 -8.43 -8.70
C THR A 10 24.96 -9.06 -7.75
N ASN A 11 25.38 -8.33 -6.70
CA ASN A 11 26.42 -8.74 -5.76
C ASN A 11 25.98 -8.58 -4.28
N LYS A 12 24.77 -8.99 -3.95
CA LYS A 12 24.21 -9.03 -2.60
C LYS A 12 24.17 -7.64 -1.90
N GLY A 13 23.87 -6.59 -2.64
CA GLY A 13 23.70 -5.25 -2.10
C GLY A 13 24.98 -4.40 -2.04
N LEU A 14 26.13 -4.92 -2.47
CA LEU A 14 27.39 -4.19 -2.36
C LEU A 14 27.49 -3.01 -3.33
N THR A 15 27.00 -3.17 -4.55
CA THR A 15 26.99 -2.09 -5.56
C THR A 15 25.67 -2.10 -6.33
N TRP A 16 25.25 -0.91 -6.78
CA TRP A 16 24.05 -0.70 -7.56
C TRP A 16 24.39 0.00 -8.86
N SER A 17 23.73 -0.41 -9.94
CA SER A 17 23.86 0.24 -11.24
C SER A 17 22.50 0.61 -11.80
N LEU A 18 22.41 1.76 -12.46
CA LEU A 18 21.19 2.18 -13.15
C LEU A 18 20.91 1.20 -14.30
N ARG A 19 19.70 0.66 -14.33
CA ARG A 19 19.23 -0.25 -15.36
C ARG A 19 18.33 0.45 -16.38
N GLY A 20 17.42 1.31 -15.92
CA GLY A 20 16.49 2.01 -16.80
C GLY A 20 15.65 3.04 -16.04
N SER A 21 14.81 3.75 -16.79
CA SER A 21 13.82 4.67 -16.26
C SER A 21 12.42 4.15 -16.62
N VAL A 22 11.51 4.11 -15.63
CA VAL A 22 10.11 3.66 -15.81
C VAL A 22 9.26 4.80 -16.36
N ALA A 23 9.40 5.98 -15.77
CA ALA A 23 8.64 7.17 -16.10
C ALA A 23 9.46 8.42 -15.80
N ASN A 24 9.30 9.44 -16.62
CA ASN A 24 9.94 10.75 -16.44
C ASN A 24 8.99 11.84 -16.97
N ASN A 25 8.56 12.75 -16.09
CA ASN A 25 7.73 13.90 -16.47
C ASN A 25 7.82 14.99 -15.40
N ASN A 26 8.18 16.20 -15.79
CA ASN A 26 8.36 17.33 -14.87
C ASN A 26 7.04 17.85 -14.27
N ASP A 27 5.91 17.63 -14.92
CA ASP A 27 4.58 18.08 -14.49
C ASP A 27 3.90 17.07 -13.56
N ILE A 28 4.47 15.87 -13.43
CA ILE A 28 3.94 14.80 -12.61
C ILE A 28 4.81 14.58 -11.38
N ASP A 29 4.18 14.48 -10.22
CA ASP A 29 4.82 13.95 -9.02
C ASP A 29 4.55 12.46 -8.91
N PHE A 30 5.58 11.65 -9.15
CA PHE A 30 5.54 10.21 -9.00
C PHE A 30 5.86 9.79 -7.56
N GLY A 31 5.16 8.78 -7.06
CA GLY A 31 5.40 8.23 -5.73
C GLY A 31 4.87 6.82 -5.53
N ASP A 32 5.14 6.26 -4.36
CA ASP A 32 4.61 4.98 -3.90
C ASP A 32 4.85 3.83 -4.89
N VAL A 33 6.10 3.69 -5.32
CA VAL A 33 6.50 2.77 -6.40
C VAL A 33 6.53 1.33 -5.91
N MET A 34 5.91 0.41 -6.67
CA MET A 34 5.93 -1.02 -6.41
C MET A 34 6.25 -1.81 -7.67
N PHE A 35 7.17 -2.76 -7.57
CA PHE A 35 7.51 -3.67 -8.67
C PHE A 35 6.95 -5.07 -8.43
N LYS A 36 6.47 -5.69 -9.52
CA LYS A 36 6.01 -7.08 -9.53
C LYS A 36 6.63 -7.84 -10.69
N ALA A 37 7.60 -8.68 -10.40
CA ALA A 37 8.11 -9.65 -11.37
C ALA A 37 7.12 -10.81 -11.54
N ILE A 38 6.92 -11.25 -12.79
CA ILE A 38 6.08 -12.40 -13.11
C ILE A 38 6.98 -13.65 -13.14
N PRO A 39 6.71 -14.64 -12.30
CA PRO A 39 7.53 -15.85 -12.21
C PRO A 39 7.75 -16.55 -13.55
N ASN A 40 8.97 -17.02 -13.80
CA ASN A 40 9.38 -17.77 -14.99
C ASN A 40 9.24 -16.99 -16.31
N THR A 41 9.25 -15.66 -16.25
CA THR A 41 9.22 -14.78 -17.43
C THR A 41 10.23 -13.65 -17.27
N ASN A 42 10.41 -12.85 -18.32
CA ASN A 42 11.17 -11.58 -18.27
C ASN A 42 10.26 -10.37 -17.96
N VAL A 43 8.98 -10.62 -17.68
CA VAL A 43 7.98 -9.56 -17.46
C VAL A 43 8.09 -9.00 -16.05
N VAL A 44 8.18 -7.69 -15.96
CA VAL A 44 8.11 -6.94 -14.71
C VAL A 44 7.08 -5.82 -14.87
N PHE A 45 6.17 -5.71 -13.94
CA PHE A 45 5.27 -4.56 -13.84
C PHE A 45 5.78 -3.58 -12.78
N CYS A 46 5.56 -2.29 -13.03
CA CYS A 46 5.79 -1.23 -12.07
C CYS A 46 4.50 -0.43 -11.91
N ALA A 47 3.93 -0.44 -10.71
CA ALA A 47 2.79 0.40 -10.36
C ALA A 47 3.25 1.57 -9.50
N PHE A 48 2.66 2.73 -9.70
CA PHE A 48 3.00 3.94 -8.98
C PHE A 48 1.83 4.93 -8.98
N ARG A 49 1.88 5.84 -8.02
CA ARG A 49 0.99 6.98 -7.92
C ARG A 49 1.49 8.12 -8.82
N GLU A 50 0.58 8.77 -9.49
CA GLU A 50 0.79 10.03 -10.18
C GLU A 50 -0.05 11.14 -9.53
N HIS A 51 0.56 12.29 -9.31
CA HIS A 51 -0.13 13.54 -9.02
C HIS A 51 0.25 14.56 -10.08
N ASN A 52 -0.69 14.87 -10.95
CA ASN A 52 -0.51 15.85 -11.99
C ASN A 52 -0.62 17.26 -11.40
N ARG A 53 0.49 18.00 -11.36
CA ARG A 53 0.57 19.32 -10.72
C ARG A 53 -0.18 20.41 -11.47
N SER A 54 -0.40 20.23 -12.77
CA SER A 54 -1.06 21.24 -13.60
C SER A 54 -2.58 21.26 -13.41
N ASN A 55 -3.19 20.12 -13.08
CA ASN A 55 -4.64 20.01 -12.90
C ASN A 55 -5.06 19.44 -11.54
N GLY A 56 -4.10 19.05 -10.69
CA GLY A 56 -4.33 18.53 -9.33
C GLY A 56 -4.91 17.11 -9.28
N LEU A 57 -4.95 16.39 -10.41
CA LEU A 57 -5.57 15.07 -10.46
C LEU A 57 -4.59 13.96 -10.08
N TRP A 58 -5.15 12.92 -9.45
CA TRP A 58 -4.44 11.74 -8.99
C TRP A 58 -4.76 10.52 -9.85
N SER A 59 -3.79 9.64 -10.03
CA SER A 59 -3.94 8.37 -10.75
C SER A 59 -3.03 7.30 -10.17
N VAL A 60 -3.38 6.04 -10.40
CA VAL A 60 -2.50 4.89 -10.23
C VAL A 60 -2.23 4.31 -11.62
N THR A 61 -0.97 4.36 -12.03
CA THR A 61 -0.49 3.97 -13.34
C THR A 61 0.39 2.73 -13.25
N VAL A 62 0.34 1.90 -14.29
CA VAL A 62 1.18 0.71 -14.43
C VAL A 62 2.01 0.84 -15.71
N CYS A 63 3.32 0.63 -15.58
CA CYS A 63 4.24 0.40 -16.67
C CYS A 63 4.69 -1.05 -16.70
N ARG A 64 5.09 -1.53 -17.86
CA ARG A 64 5.54 -2.89 -18.10
C ARG A 64 6.90 -2.91 -18.77
N SER A 65 7.71 -3.86 -18.36
CA SER A 65 8.93 -4.28 -19.02
C SER A 65 8.80 -5.74 -19.43
N ASP A 66 9.23 -6.10 -20.63
CA ASP A 66 9.30 -7.47 -21.14
C ASP A 66 10.75 -8.00 -21.18
N ASP A 67 11.70 -7.25 -20.64
CA ASP A 67 13.13 -7.52 -20.72
C ASP A 67 13.86 -7.37 -19.36
N ASN A 68 13.21 -7.78 -18.27
CA ASN A 68 13.75 -7.72 -16.91
C ASN A 68 14.05 -6.30 -16.41
N GLY A 69 13.29 -5.29 -16.86
CA GLY A 69 13.40 -3.93 -16.36
C GLY A 69 14.41 -3.04 -17.08
N PHE A 70 14.89 -3.43 -18.27
CA PHE A 70 15.73 -2.57 -19.08
C PHE A 70 14.94 -1.51 -19.85
N ASN A 71 13.87 -1.92 -20.51
CA ASN A 71 12.97 -1.02 -21.25
C ASN A 71 11.58 -1.06 -20.65
N TRP A 72 10.95 0.11 -20.57
CA TRP A 72 9.64 0.27 -19.96
C TRP A 72 8.68 0.96 -20.92
N VAL A 73 7.46 0.46 -20.94
CA VAL A 73 6.36 1.07 -21.69
C VAL A 73 5.16 1.28 -20.76
N TYR A 74 4.37 2.31 -21.03
CA TYR A 74 3.07 2.47 -20.40
C TYR A 74 2.22 1.23 -20.72
N ASP A 75 1.64 0.63 -19.69
CA ASP A 75 0.75 -0.53 -19.84
C ASP A 75 -0.70 -0.10 -19.69
N SER A 76 -1.04 0.51 -18.55
CA SER A 76 -2.43 0.84 -18.24
C SER A 76 -2.55 1.81 -17.06
N THR A 77 -3.76 2.37 -16.90
CA THR A 77 -4.15 3.11 -15.69
C THR A 77 -5.17 2.28 -14.91
N VAL A 78 -4.87 1.98 -13.65
CA VAL A 78 -5.78 1.24 -12.74
C VAL A 78 -6.97 2.11 -12.39
N ILE A 79 -6.70 3.33 -11.94
CA ILE A 79 -7.69 4.37 -11.65
C ILE A 79 -7.05 5.71 -12.00
N GLY A 80 -7.80 6.60 -12.64
CA GLY A 80 -7.26 7.90 -13.09
C GLY A 80 -8.23 9.03 -12.95
N GLY A 81 -7.67 10.26 -12.99
CA GLY A 81 -8.43 11.50 -13.01
C GLY A 81 -9.18 11.79 -11.71
N GLN A 82 -8.69 11.30 -10.57
CA GLN A 82 -9.33 11.50 -9.28
C GLN A 82 -8.97 12.86 -8.70
N SER A 83 -9.97 13.61 -8.22
CA SER A 83 -9.77 14.89 -7.52
C SER A 83 -9.29 14.70 -6.07
N LEU A 84 -9.43 13.50 -5.52
CA LEU A 84 -8.96 13.12 -4.20
C LEU A 84 -7.87 12.07 -4.32
N PHE A 85 -7.10 11.90 -3.25
CA PHE A 85 -5.94 11.03 -3.22
C PHE A 85 -6.27 9.59 -3.60
N VAL A 86 -5.48 9.04 -4.51
CA VAL A 86 -5.29 7.62 -4.75
C VAL A 86 -3.80 7.33 -4.82
N GLY A 87 -3.33 6.24 -4.21
CA GLY A 87 -1.89 5.97 -4.17
C GLY A 87 -1.52 4.64 -3.55
N ALA A 88 -0.26 4.54 -3.15
CA ALA A 88 0.33 3.37 -2.52
C ALA A 88 -0.08 2.03 -3.17
N PRO A 89 0.07 1.87 -4.50
CA PRO A 89 -0.38 0.67 -5.18
C PRO A 89 0.43 -0.56 -4.75
N TRP A 90 -0.25 -1.71 -4.70
CA TRP A 90 0.37 -3.01 -4.52
C TRP A 90 -0.15 -4.00 -5.57
N LEU A 91 0.75 -4.51 -6.42
CA LEU A 91 0.41 -5.51 -7.43
C LEU A 91 0.50 -6.92 -6.84
N PHE A 92 -0.56 -7.68 -7.04
CA PHE A 92 -0.67 -9.07 -6.61
C PHE A 92 -1.06 -9.97 -7.79
N LEU A 93 -0.28 -11.01 -8.03
CA LEU A 93 -0.61 -12.03 -9.01
C LEU A 93 -1.38 -13.14 -8.29
N ALA A 94 -2.67 -13.25 -8.59
CA ALA A 94 -3.53 -14.26 -8.01
C ALA A 94 -3.24 -15.66 -8.58
N ASN A 95 -3.62 -16.70 -7.85
CA ASN A 95 -3.35 -18.10 -8.23
C ASN A 95 -3.98 -18.54 -9.56
N ASN A 96 -5.04 -17.87 -9.99
CA ASN A 96 -5.68 -18.08 -11.29
C ASN A 96 -5.00 -17.34 -12.45
N GLY A 97 -3.88 -16.66 -12.19
CA GLY A 97 -3.12 -15.89 -13.17
C GLY A 97 -3.63 -14.46 -13.41
N ASP A 98 -4.66 -14.02 -12.71
CA ASP A 98 -5.17 -12.66 -12.79
C ASP A 98 -4.27 -11.68 -12.01
N LEU A 99 -4.11 -10.49 -12.53
CA LEU A 99 -3.37 -9.42 -11.85
C LEU A 99 -4.35 -8.52 -11.09
N GLN A 100 -4.08 -8.32 -9.81
CA GLN A 100 -4.84 -7.43 -8.94
C GLN A 100 -3.95 -6.24 -8.53
N CYS A 101 -4.54 -5.05 -8.41
CA CYS A 101 -3.91 -3.87 -7.86
C CYS A 101 -4.72 -3.39 -6.65
N TYR A 102 -4.08 -3.36 -5.50
CA TYR A 102 -4.62 -2.79 -4.27
C TYR A 102 -4.04 -1.39 -4.11
N TYR A 103 -4.84 -0.43 -3.70
CA TYR A 103 -4.40 0.95 -3.59
C TYR A 103 -5.19 1.71 -2.53
N ASP A 104 -4.59 2.75 -1.99
CA ASP A 104 -5.25 3.72 -1.13
C ASP A 104 -6.24 4.55 -1.92
N SER A 105 -7.40 4.80 -1.36
CA SER A 105 -8.42 5.66 -1.96
C SER A 105 -9.07 6.56 -0.92
N GLU A 106 -9.10 7.85 -1.19
CA GLU A 106 -9.85 8.86 -0.43
C GLU A 106 -11.03 9.38 -1.28
N PRO A 107 -12.11 8.61 -1.46
CA PRO A 107 -13.18 8.98 -2.40
C PRO A 107 -14.08 10.11 -1.91
N LEU A 108 -13.96 10.51 -0.63
CA LEU A 108 -14.75 11.56 -0.03
C LEU A 108 -13.86 12.51 0.76
N ALA A 109 -13.88 13.79 0.42
CA ALA A 109 -13.16 14.85 1.12
C ALA A 109 -13.59 15.00 2.58
N SER A 110 -14.83 14.63 2.90
CA SER A 110 -15.35 14.54 4.26
C SER A 110 -16.43 13.47 4.33
N TYR A 111 -16.41 12.70 5.39
CA TYR A 111 -17.45 11.73 5.70
C TYR A 111 -18.04 12.08 7.07
N ASN A 112 -19.34 12.41 7.13
CA ASN A 112 -20.04 12.84 8.34
C ASN A 112 -19.32 13.94 9.15
N GLY A 113 -18.67 14.89 8.46
CA GLY A 113 -17.96 15.99 9.10
C GLY A 113 -16.57 15.66 9.64
N ALA A 114 -16.09 14.44 9.46
CA ALA A 114 -14.73 14.06 9.79
C ALA A 114 -13.83 14.10 8.54
N TYR A 115 -12.57 14.48 8.72
CA TYR A 115 -11.57 14.55 7.65
C TYR A 115 -11.27 13.16 7.10
N GLY A 116 -11.42 13.02 5.77
CA GLY A 116 -10.73 12.03 4.96
C GLY A 116 -10.84 10.57 5.41
N SER A 117 -11.95 9.89 5.09
CA SER A 117 -11.90 8.43 5.07
C SER A 117 -10.93 7.98 3.99
N GLN A 118 -10.08 7.05 4.35
CA GLN A 118 -9.16 6.37 3.44
C GLN A 118 -9.34 4.86 3.61
N TRP A 119 -9.46 4.15 2.52
CA TRP A 119 -9.58 2.70 2.55
C TRP A 119 -8.79 2.04 1.43
N ILE A 120 -8.58 0.77 1.53
CA ILE A 120 -7.92 -0.02 0.51
C ILE A 120 -8.96 -0.49 -0.49
N ALA A 121 -8.86 0.01 -1.71
CA ALA A 121 -9.62 -0.47 -2.86
C ALA A 121 -8.78 -1.49 -3.65
N MET A 122 -9.45 -2.35 -4.44
CA MET A 122 -8.81 -3.29 -5.34
C MET A 122 -9.54 -3.31 -6.67
N GLN A 123 -8.76 -3.29 -7.74
CA GLN A 123 -9.22 -3.65 -9.07
C GLN A 123 -8.42 -4.84 -9.59
N GLY A 124 -9.10 -5.74 -10.29
CA GLY A 124 -8.48 -6.88 -10.92
C GLY A 124 -8.61 -6.82 -12.44
N ARG A 125 -7.64 -7.39 -13.13
CA ARG A 125 -7.72 -7.64 -14.58
C ARG A 125 -7.46 -9.11 -14.87
N LYS A 126 -8.11 -9.63 -15.91
CA LYS A 126 -7.95 -11.01 -16.31
C LYS A 126 -6.60 -11.24 -16.97
N GLY A 127 -5.80 -12.11 -16.38
CA GLY A 127 -4.43 -12.35 -16.83
C GLY A 127 -3.56 -11.09 -16.74
N LEU A 128 -2.54 -11.03 -17.60
CA LEU A 128 -1.56 -9.94 -17.57
C LEU A 128 -1.90 -8.77 -18.52
N ASN A 129 -2.88 -8.94 -19.42
CA ASN A 129 -3.17 -7.98 -20.49
C ASN A 129 -4.66 -7.57 -20.54
N GLY A 130 -5.47 -7.98 -19.57
CA GLY A 130 -6.88 -7.62 -19.50
C GLY A 130 -7.11 -6.19 -19.06
N GLU A 131 -8.35 -5.73 -19.23
CA GLU A 131 -8.79 -4.45 -18.70
C GLU A 131 -8.91 -4.51 -17.17
N TRP A 132 -8.59 -3.41 -16.50
CA TRP A 132 -8.85 -3.25 -15.07
C TRP A 132 -10.36 -3.23 -14.78
N ASN A 133 -10.72 -3.49 -13.55
CA ASN A 133 -12.10 -3.57 -13.11
C ASN A 133 -12.87 -4.81 -13.61
N ASN A 134 -12.15 -5.85 -14.01
CA ASN A 134 -12.77 -7.11 -14.47
C ASN A 134 -13.66 -7.78 -13.40
N TYR A 135 -13.38 -7.53 -12.10
CA TYR A 135 -14.17 -8.01 -10.97
C TYR A 135 -15.09 -6.93 -10.37
N GLY A 136 -15.13 -5.75 -10.97
CA GLY A 136 -15.60 -4.54 -10.29
C GLY A 136 -14.59 -4.02 -9.28
N VAL A 137 -14.87 -2.86 -8.70
CA VAL A 137 -14.06 -2.31 -7.61
C VAL A 137 -14.49 -2.96 -6.31
N THR A 138 -13.57 -3.66 -5.65
CA THR A 138 -13.80 -4.17 -4.30
C THR A 138 -13.11 -3.27 -3.27
N VAL A 139 -13.65 -3.19 -2.07
CA VAL A 139 -13.12 -2.36 -1.00
C VAL A 139 -12.81 -3.26 0.20
N ALA A 140 -11.52 -3.43 0.47
CA ALA A 140 -11.05 -4.35 1.49
C ALA A 140 -11.33 -3.86 2.91
N SER A 141 -11.26 -2.57 3.16
CA SER A 141 -11.28 -2.03 4.51
C SER A 141 -12.35 -0.96 4.77
N ARG A 142 -13.43 -0.95 4.00
CA ARG A 142 -14.57 -0.05 4.20
C ARG A 142 -15.72 -0.74 4.92
N ASP A 143 -16.31 -0.07 5.91
CA ASP A 143 -17.59 -0.50 6.47
C ASP A 143 -18.69 -0.48 5.40
N ALA A 144 -19.39 -1.59 5.20
CA ALA A 144 -20.43 -1.75 4.19
C ALA A 144 -21.58 -0.73 4.34
N ASN A 145 -21.90 -0.37 5.56
CA ASN A 145 -22.93 0.61 5.88
C ASN A 145 -22.42 2.05 5.89
N GLN A 146 -21.12 2.24 5.66
CA GLN A 146 -20.45 3.56 5.69
C GLN A 146 -20.66 4.34 7.00
N ASN A 147 -20.97 3.65 8.08
CA ASN A 147 -21.24 4.27 9.39
C ASN A 147 -19.96 4.46 10.21
N LYS A 148 -18.88 3.80 9.82
CA LYS A 148 -17.58 3.88 10.49
C LYS A 148 -16.56 4.49 9.54
N LEU A 149 -15.80 5.39 10.09
CA LEU A 149 -14.63 5.91 9.39
C LEU A 149 -13.55 4.83 9.33
N CYS A 150 -12.87 4.78 8.21
CA CYS A 150 -11.69 3.98 8.01
C CYS A 150 -10.57 4.90 7.54
N ARG A 151 -9.36 4.67 8.02
CA ARG A 151 -8.17 5.36 7.55
C ARG A 151 -7.01 4.39 7.45
N ASP A 152 -7.20 3.38 6.59
CA ASP A 152 -6.19 2.40 6.25
C ASP A 152 -5.44 2.83 5.00
N GLY A 153 -4.11 2.66 5.01
CA GLY A 153 -3.22 3.01 3.92
C GLY A 153 -2.04 2.06 3.77
N MET A 154 -1.22 2.28 2.75
CA MET A 154 0.01 1.54 2.48
C MET A 154 -0.19 0.02 2.46
N PRO A 155 -1.05 -0.52 1.58
CA PRO A 155 -1.39 -1.94 1.58
C PRO A 155 -0.20 -2.82 1.18
N THR A 156 -0.04 -3.93 1.87
CA THR A 156 0.78 -5.07 1.43
C THR A 156 -0.09 -6.31 1.35
N VAL A 157 -0.07 -7.01 0.23
CA VAL A 157 -0.88 -8.21 0.00
C VAL A 157 -0.05 -9.48 0.12
N ILE A 158 -0.51 -10.41 0.93
CA ILE A 158 0.18 -11.64 1.27
C ILE A 158 -0.70 -12.83 0.83
N ASP A 159 -0.13 -13.72 0.02
CA ASP A 159 -0.77 -15.00 -0.34
C ASP A 159 -0.65 -15.98 0.83
N LEU A 160 -1.78 -16.40 1.36
CA LEU A 160 -1.87 -17.43 2.40
C LEU A 160 -2.13 -18.82 1.83
N GLY A 161 -2.24 -18.93 0.50
CA GLY A 161 -2.62 -20.18 -0.19
C GLY A 161 -4.13 -20.45 -0.17
N ASN A 162 -4.58 -21.35 -1.04
CA ASN A 162 -5.99 -21.79 -1.14
C ASN A 162 -6.99 -20.62 -1.33
N ASN A 163 -6.65 -19.64 -2.19
CA ASN A 163 -7.41 -18.42 -2.42
C ASN A 163 -7.59 -17.54 -1.17
N ARG A 164 -6.85 -17.80 -0.12
CA ARG A 164 -6.81 -16.92 1.04
C ARG A 164 -5.72 -15.88 0.86
N ILE A 165 -6.07 -14.64 1.04
CA ILE A 165 -5.12 -13.52 1.02
C ILE A 165 -5.31 -12.66 2.25
N MET A 166 -4.24 -12.02 2.68
CA MET A 166 -4.24 -11.05 3.76
C MET A 166 -3.74 -9.71 3.22
N VAL A 167 -4.42 -8.63 3.54
CA VAL A 167 -3.93 -7.28 3.36
C VAL A 167 -3.50 -6.75 4.72
N VAL A 168 -2.25 -6.29 4.79
CA VAL A 168 -1.69 -5.59 5.95
C VAL A 168 -1.59 -4.12 5.60
N THR A 169 -2.02 -3.25 6.50
CA THR A 169 -2.08 -1.80 6.29
C THR A 169 -1.56 -1.06 7.51
N GLU A 170 -1.17 0.19 7.33
CA GLU A 170 -1.23 1.15 8.42
C GLU A 170 -2.66 1.66 8.57
N GLY A 171 -2.97 2.19 9.75
CA GLY A 171 -4.27 2.81 10.01
C GLY A 171 -4.24 3.57 11.31
N VAL A 172 -5.21 4.44 11.57
CA VAL A 172 -5.27 5.17 12.83
C VAL A 172 -5.89 4.34 13.94
N GLU A 173 -5.44 4.52 15.18
CA GLU A 173 -5.94 3.78 16.35
C GLU A 173 -7.43 4.06 16.59
N ASP A 174 -7.79 5.33 16.60
CA ASP A 174 -9.18 5.77 16.76
C ASP A 174 -9.68 6.48 15.49
N GLU A 175 -10.38 5.73 14.67
CA GLU A 175 -10.89 6.19 13.39
C GLU A 175 -12.01 7.23 13.52
N MET A 176 -12.73 7.23 14.64
CA MET A 176 -13.84 8.18 14.88
C MET A 176 -13.36 9.59 15.18
N SER A 177 -12.08 9.77 15.53
CA SER A 177 -11.49 11.05 15.86
C SER A 177 -11.02 11.88 14.66
N GLY A 178 -11.20 11.37 13.44
CA GLY A 178 -10.75 12.05 12.23
C GLY A 178 -9.24 12.02 12.01
N GLY A 179 -8.57 10.98 12.48
CA GLY A 179 -7.14 10.74 12.18
C GLY A 179 -6.16 11.55 13.04
N LYS A 180 -6.58 12.07 14.18
CA LYS A 180 -5.71 12.78 15.13
C LYS A 180 -4.87 11.87 16.01
N TYR A 181 -4.98 10.56 15.84
CA TYR A 181 -4.35 9.57 16.70
C TYR A 181 -3.29 8.77 15.97
N SER A 182 -2.46 8.13 16.76
CA SER A 182 -1.32 7.37 16.31
C SER A 182 -1.68 6.26 15.36
N ASN A 183 -0.79 5.99 14.42
CA ASN A 183 -0.95 4.89 13.47
C ASN A 183 -0.69 3.54 14.16
N VAL A 184 -1.43 2.54 13.73
CA VAL A 184 -1.30 1.13 14.11
C VAL A 184 -1.17 0.27 12.86
N ILE A 185 -0.68 -0.96 13.01
CA ILE A 185 -0.69 -1.93 11.91
C ILE A 185 -1.94 -2.79 12.03
N ARG A 186 -2.70 -2.87 10.92
CA ARG A 186 -3.93 -3.65 10.80
C ARG A 186 -3.76 -4.77 9.78
N ALA A 187 -4.62 -5.77 9.87
CA ALA A 187 -4.76 -6.79 8.86
C ALA A 187 -6.23 -7.14 8.64
N ILE A 188 -6.56 -7.50 7.41
CA ILE A 188 -7.86 -8.04 7.00
C ILE A 188 -7.62 -9.21 6.04
N GLN A 189 -8.52 -10.21 6.06
CA GLN A 189 -8.40 -11.38 5.18
C GLN A 189 -9.59 -11.50 4.24
N SER A 190 -9.31 -11.98 3.04
CA SER A 190 -10.27 -12.53 2.10
C SER A 190 -10.05 -14.03 1.97
N PHE A 191 -11.14 -14.78 1.78
CA PHE A 191 -11.13 -16.24 1.62
C PHE A 191 -11.50 -16.68 0.20
N ASP A 192 -11.69 -15.73 -0.71
CA ASP A 192 -12.13 -15.95 -2.09
C ASP A 192 -11.25 -15.24 -3.14
N GLY A 193 -9.98 -15.01 -2.80
CA GLY A 193 -9.02 -14.38 -3.70
C GLY A 193 -9.20 -12.87 -3.85
N GLY A 194 -9.71 -12.19 -2.84
CA GLY A 194 -9.87 -10.73 -2.81
C GLY A 194 -11.20 -10.22 -3.36
N ARG A 195 -12.16 -11.11 -3.64
CA ARG A 195 -13.46 -10.70 -4.18
C ARG A 195 -14.40 -10.14 -3.12
N THR A 196 -14.36 -10.72 -1.92
CA THR A 196 -15.15 -10.24 -0.78
C THR A 196 -14.30 -10.06 0.46
N TRP A 197 -14.72 -9.12 1.30
CA TRP A 197 -14.05 -8.72 2.53
C TRP A 197 -15.06 -8.48 3.64
N ASP A 198 -14.77 -9.00 4.83
CA ASP A 198 -15.54 -8.69 6.03
C ASP A 198 -14.82 -7.61 6.83
N TYR A 199 -15.35 -6.38 6.79
CA TYR A 199 -14.81 -5.26 7.55
C TYR A 199 -14.67 -5.57 9.06
N ASN A 200 -15.60 -6.32 9.63
CA ASN A 200 -15.55 -6.71 11.05
C ASN A 200 -14.44 -7.73 11.35
N GLY A 201 -13.91 -8.39 10.32
CA GLY A 201 -12.75 -9.26 10.40
C GLY A 201 -11.42 -8.52 10.52
N ARG A 202 -11.42 -7.20 10.36
CA ARG A 202 -10.23 -6.35 10.47
C ARG A 202 -9.68 -6.33 11.90
N ARG A 203 -8.38 -6.51 12.06
CA ARG A 203 -7.71 -6.61 13.37
C ARG A 203 -6.49 -5.70 13.43
N ILE A 204 -6.24 -5.10 14.60
CA ILE A 204 -4.93 -4.52 14.92
C ILE A 204 -3.99 -5.69 15.21
N VAL A 205 -2.90 -5.76 14.46
CA VAL A 205 -1.85 -6.79 14.60
C VAL A 205 -0.60 -6.27 15.30
N TYR A 206 -0.44 -4.94 15.29
CA TYR A 206 0.56 -4.28 16.10
C TYR A 206 0.10 -2.89 16.54
N GLN A 207 0.42 -2.57 17.76
CA GLN A 207 0.11 -1.31 18.40
C GLN A 207 1.29 -0.95 19.34
N SER A 208 1.90 0.20 19.09
CA SER A 208 3.02 0.70 19.89
C SER A 208 2.60 1.02 21.32
N TRP A 209 3.52 1.14 22.22
CA TRP A 209 3.22 1.55 23.60
C TRP A 209 2.83 3.02 23.73
N ILE A 210 2.32 3.37 24.90
CA ILE A 210 1.91 4.74 25.23
C ILE A 210 3.07 5.42 25.96
N HIS A 211 3.45 6.61 25.48
CA HIS A 211 4.42 7.44 26.15
C HIS A 211 3.87 7.92 27.51
N SER A 212 4.60 7.64 28.59
CA SER A 212 4.11 7.78 29.97
C SER A 212 3.72 9.21 30.36
N ALA A 213 4.48 10.21 29.93
CA ALA A 213 4.24 11.61 30.27
C ALA A 213 3.16 12.26 29.39
N SER A 214 3.22 12.09 28.07
CA SER A 214 2.26 12.70 27.14
C SER A 214 0.92 11.95 27.04
N LYS A 215 0.86 10.70 27.50
CA LYS A 215 -0.28 9.78 27.34
C LYS A 215 -0.65 9.51 25.87
N ARG A 216 0.22 9.85 24.92
CA ARG A 216 0.06 9.58 23.50
C ARG A 216 0.73 8.25 23.16
N ARG A 217 0.14 7.54 22.23
CA ARG A 217 0.73 6.33 21.67
C ARG A 217 1.74 6.70 20.59
N TYR A 218 2.81 5.96 20.49
CA TYR A 218 3.74 6.02 19.37
C TYR A 218 3.08 5.48 18.09
N ASN A 219 3.68 5.80 16.96
CA ASN A 219 3.17 5.39 15.66
C ASN A 219 3.79 4.06 15.18
N ALA A 220 3.03 3.30 14.40
CA ALA A 220 3.51 2.18 13.61
C ALA A 220 2.93 2.33 12.19
N TYR A 221 3.80 2.41 11.17
CA TYR A 221 3.40 2.79 9.80
C TYR A 221 4.26 2.11 8.74
N CYS A 222 3.84 2.24 7.46
CA CYS A 222 4.50 1.68 6.29
C CYS A 222 4.79 0.17 6.42
N PRO A 223 3.78 -0.69 6.66
CA PRO A 223 4.02 -2.11 6.81
C PRO A 223 4.41 -2.76 5.48
N MET A 224 5.30 -3.76 5.57
CA MET A 224 5.57 -4.67 4.48
C MET A 224 5.47 -6.10 5.01
N GLY A 225 4.54 -6.87 4.45
CA GLY A 225 4.25 -8.23 4.89
C GLY A 225 4.68 -9.29 3.88
N ILE A 226 5.08 -10.44 4.39
CA ILE A 226 5.46 -11.60 3.59
C ILE A 226 5.09 -12.90 4.31
N ARG A 227 4.73 -13.92 3.54
CA ARG A 227 4.66 -15.30 4.06
C ARG A 227 6.05 -15.91 4.08
N ILE A 228 6.45 -16.45 5.21
CA ILE A 228 7.78 -17.08 5.40
C ILE A 228 7.65 -18.56 5.06
N GLY A 229 8.11 -18.94 3.87
CA GLY A 229 7.90 -20.27 3.33
C GLY A 229 6.41 -20.62 3.21
N ASN A 230 6.00 -21.78 3.72
CA ASN A 230 4.59 -22.18 3.84
C ASN A 230 4.02 -21.95 5.25
N GLY A 231 4.77 -21.28 6.10
CA GLY A 231 4.48 -21.08 7.52
C GLY A 231 3.97 -19.68 7.85
N PRO A 232 4.56 -19.04 8.88
CA PRO A 232 4.05 -17.83 9.47
C PRO A 232 4.10 -16.61 8.52
N VAL A 233 3.28 -15.62 8.83
CA VAL A 233 3.35 -14.30 8.21
C VAL A 233 4.30 -13.43 9.03
N GLY A 234 5.27 -12.81 8.36
CA GLY A 234 6.13 -11.79 8.91
C GLY A 234 5.70 -10.40 8.42
N VAL A 235 5.78 -9.40 9.28
CA VAL A 235 5.54 -8.00 8.94
C VAL A 235 6.67 -7.15 9.49
N VAL A 236 7.33 -6.39 8.61
CA VAL A 236 8.23 -5.30 8.96
C VAL A 236 7.49 -3.97 8.84
N PHE A 237 7.78 -3.05 9.71
CA PHE A 237 7.16 -1.72 9.72
C PHE A 237 8.07 -0.70 10.40
N CYS A 238 7.80 0.57 10.14
CA CYS A 238 8.46 1.69 10.83
C CYS A 238 7.70 2.05 12.11
N THR A 239 8.44 2.48 13.14
CA THR A 239 7.85 2.99 14.39
C THR A 239 8.76 4.04 15.03
N ASP A 240 8.19 5.03 15.70
CA ASP A 240 8.92 6.03 16.49
C ASP A 240 9.02 5.69 17.98
N GLU A 241 8.51 4.53 18.42
CA GLU A 241 8.42 4.16 19.84
C GLU A 241 9.76 4.01 20.56
N ASP A 242 10.85 3.72 19.84
CA ASP A 242 12.19 3.59 20.39
C ASP A 242 13.05 4.84 20.14
N SER A 243 12.46 5.94 19.70
CA SER A 243 13.18 7.19 19.40
C SER A 243 13.70 7.90 20.65
N GLY A 244 13.14 7.61 21.82
CA GLY A 244 13.40 8.35 23.05
C GLY A 244 12.79 9.75 23.10
N GLU A 245 12.00 10.11 22.09
CA GLU A 245 11.33 11.41 21.96
C GLU A 245 9.81 11.28 22.18
N LEU A 246 9.10 12.40 22.23
CA LEU A 246 7.64 12.40 22.26
C LEU A 246 7.09 11.77 20.97
N PRO A 247 5.97 11.04 21.06
CA PRO A 247 5.29 10.55 19.89
C PRO A 247 4.97 11.68 18.92
N ASP A 248 5.34 11.51 17.65
CA ASP A 248 5.16 12.53 16.64
C ASP A 248 3.66 12.78 16.39
N ASP A 249 3.32 14.05 16.17
CA ASP A 249 1.98 14.42 15.73
C ASP A 249 1.89 14.18 14.23
N SER A 250 0.96 13.34 13.79
CA SER A 250 0.79 12.94 12.38
C SER A 250 0.66 14.11 11.40
N SER A 251 0.45 15.32 11.91
CA SER A 251 0.32 16.56 11.14
C SER A 251 1.62 17.30 10.89
N SER A 252 2.70 17.00 11.61
CA SER A 252 3.93 17.78 11.57
C SER A 252 5.10 17.03 10.95
N ASN A 253 5.58 17.53 9.85
CA ASN A 253 6.91 17.32 9.26
C ASN A 253 7.42 15.86 9.22
N VAL A 254 6.92 15.11 8.26
CA VAL A 254 7.37 13.76 7.91
C VAL A 254 8.91 13.66 7.75
N LEU A 255 9.59 14.74 7.46
CA LEU A 255 11.03 14.79 7.21
C LEU A 255 11.91 14.61 8.46
N ASN A 256 11.38 14.77 9.66
CA ASN A 256 12.13 14.68 10.91
C ASN A 256 11.75 13.51 11.81
N ARG A 257 10.93 12.58 11.31
CA ARG A 257 10.55 11.39 12.09
C ARG A 257 11.77 10.51 12.30
N LYS A 258 12.18 10.36 13.54
CA LYS A 258 13.12 9.31 13.94
C LYS A 258 12.34 8.01 14.00
N CYS A 259 12.59 7.12 13.06
CA CYS A 259 11.93 5.82 13.06
C CYS A 259 12.94 4.69 13.15
N HIS A 260 12.49 3.62 13.77
CA HIS A 260 13.14 2.33 13.84
C HIS A 260 12.33 1.34 13.01
N VAL A 261 12.98 0.29 12.53
CA VAL A 261 12.32 -0.79 11.82
C VAL A 261 12.10 -1.94 12.80
N LYS A 262 10.85 -2.39 12.92
CA LYS A 262 10.48 -3.56 13.71
C LYS A 262 9.97 -4.69 12.85
N PHE A 263 10.08 -5.90 13.39
CA PHE A 263 9.58 -7.11 12.78
C PHE A 263 8.70 -7.86 13.78
N ILE A 264 7.54 -8.26 13.32
CA ILE A 264 6.65 -9.19 14.03
C ILE A 264 6.32 -10.37 13.14
N ARG A 265 5.96 -11.51 13.74
CA ARG A 265 5.46 -12.67 13.02
C ARG A 265 4.31 -13.32 13.75
N THR A 266 3.46 -14.02 13.02
CA THR A 266 2.49 -14.93 13.62
C THR A 266 3.25 -16.08 14.29
N LEU A 267 2.73 -16.56 15.40
CA LEU A 267 3.09 -17.87 15.90
C LEU A 267 2.39 -18.89 14.99
N ASP A 268 3.04 -19.97 14.67
CA ASP A 268 2.55 -21.02 13.74
C ASP A 268 1.13 -21.49 14.04
#